data_76907de8208f5eb6dc323740244f0929
#
_entry.id   76907de8208f5eb6dc323740244f0929
#
_cell.length_a   1.000
_cell.length_b   1.000
_cell.length_c   1.000
_cell.angle_alpha   90.00
_cell.angle_beta   90.00
_cell.angle_gamma   90.00
#
_symmetry.space_group_name_H-M   'P 1'
#
loop_
_entity.id
_entity.type
_entity.pdbx_description
1 polymer ?
#
loop_
_entity_poly.entity_id
_entity_poly.type
_entity_poly.pdbx_seq_one_letter_code
_entity_poly.pdbx_strand_id
1 'polypeptide(L)'
;MKNSTLKSRKGGCLFKLLKLFIFVVIVLAVAIYFSLGYIADYALKTVTAGTGINAGLSSLSIMPSEQKVQVGNFFITNPPNFKQCDAIAFKEAVLDADISLSDVLSKRLIVLDEIKVVGLKMNIDIKTGAGLSALVSAPKSNINAIQEALMAKLGETKSKQEAAEQQQGESAPSAEWKIIIKKIVFDDGSIDGSVNGKSLKVNIPSFALENIGTAKGGETPIELATDIVGQLAVVGTTNLVKAALKGGLDAGESGTDAATNAAEGAANAVGNTLKSLFGN
;
A
#
# COMPACT_ATOMS: atom_id res chain seq x y z
N MET A 1 -57.88 -57.31 16.05
CA MET A 1 -56.48 -56.79 15.93
C MET A 1 -56.52 -55.44 15.26
N LYS A 2 -56.35 -54.35 16.03
CA LYS A 2 -56.29 -52.95 15.49
C LYS A 2 -54.83 -52.53 15.42
N ASN A 3 -54.32 -52.37 14.19
CA ASN A 3 -52.98 -51.81 13.96
C ASN A 3 -53.12 -50.29 14.08
N SER A 4 -52.50 -49.71 15.10
CA SER A 4 -52.31 -48.26 15.25
C SER A 4 -51.06 -47.82 14.52
N THR A 5 -51.22 -47.19 13.38
CA THR A 5 -50.13 -46.53 12.67
C THR A 5 -49.72 -45.26 13.43
N LEU A 6 -48.57 -45.29 14.08
CA LEU A 6 -47.89 -44.13 14.66
C LEU A 6 -47.45 -43.16 13.56
N LYS A 7 -48.18 -42.08 13.41
CA LYS A 7 -47.89 -41.00 12.48
C LYS A 7 -46.78 -40.12 13.07
N SER A 8 -45.53 -40.37 12.68
CA SER A 8 -44.39 -39.54 13.02
C SER A 8 -44.55 -38.15 12.35
N ARG A 9 -44.98 -37.16 13.09
CA ARG A 9 -45.07 -35.76 12.71
C ARG A 9 -44.19 -34.92 13.64
N LYS A 10 -42.87 -34.93 13.50
CA LYS A 10 -42.01 -33.94 14.20
C LYS A 10 -40.77 -33.51 13.42
N GLY A 11 -40.75 -33.60 12.08
CA GLY A 11 -39.61 -33.12 11.28
C GLY A 11 -39.73 -31.72 10.67
N GLY A 12 -40.93 -31.14 10.63
CA GLY A 12 -41.21 -29.96 9.82
C GLY A 12 -40.69 -28.62 10.38
N CYS A 13 -40.64 -28.48 11.70
CA CYS A 13 -40.26 -27.20 12.33
C CYS A 13 -38.73 -27.02 12.33
N LEU A 14 -37.98 -28.06 12.66
CA LEU A 14 -36.53 -28.05 12.68
C LEU A 14 -35.94 -27.81 11.29
N PHE A 15 -36.54 -28.36 10.24
CA PHE A 15 -36.15 -28.19 8.86
C PHE A 15 -36.44 -26.76 8.36
N LYS A 16 -37.48 -26.12 8.83
CA LYS A 16 -37.79 -24.71 8.54
C LYS A 16 -36.81 -23.76 9.23
N LEU A 17 -36.46 -24.04 10.49
CA LEU A 17 -35.47 -23.31 11.24
C LEU A 17 -34.09 -23.44 10.61
N LEU A 18 -33.70 -24.63 10.17
CA LEU A 18 -32.42 -24.85 9.46
C LEU A 18 -32.35 -24.07 8.14
N LYS A 19 -33.44 -24.09 7.35
CA LYS A 19 -33.52 -23.30 6.11
C LYS A 19 -33.44 -21.80 6.39
N LEU A 20 -34.12 -21.31 7.42
CA LEU A 20 -34.03 -19.90 7.82
C LEU A 20 -32.62 -19.54 8.27
N PHE A 21 -31.97 -20.39 9.06
CA PHE A 21 -30.60 -20.19 9.49
C PHE A 21 -29.62 -20.10 8.30
N ILE A 22 -29.69 -21.05 7.35
CA ILE A 22 -28.90 -21.05 6.13
C ILE A 22 -29.15 -19.77 5.32
N PHE A 23 -30.39 -19.36 5.18
CA PHE A 23 -30.76 -18.14 4.48
C PHE A 23 -30.13 -16.89 5.14
N VAL A 24 -30.20 -16.78 6.47
CA VAL A 24 -29.61 -15.68 7.23
C VAL A 24 -28.07 -15.66 7.05
N VAL A 25 -27.43 -16.84 7.11
CA VAL A 25 -25.97 -16.95 6.89
C VAL A 25 -25.58 -16.50 5.48
N ILE A 26 -26.36 -16.88 4.46
CA ILE A 26 -26.12 -16.45 3.07
C ILE A 26 -26.29 -14.93 2.95
N VAL A 27 -27.35 -14.36 3.52
CA VAL A 27 -27.59 -12.91 3.48
C VAL A 27 -26.45 -12.14 4.18
N LEU A 28 -25.99 -12.63 5.33
CA LEU A 28 -24.84 -12.05 6.04
C LEU A 28 -23.56 -12.15 5.21
N ALA A 29 -23.27 -13.29 4.60
CA ALA A 29 -22.11 -13.46 3.75
C ALA A 29 -22.12 -12.50 2.54
N VAL A 30 -23.28 -12.34 1.90
CA VAL A 30 -23.49 -11.39 0.81
C VAL A 30 -23.31 -9.95 1.29
N ALA A 31 -23.88 -9.59 2.44
CA ALA A 31 -23.74 -8.25 3.01
C ALA A 31 -22.27 -7.93 3.36
N ILE A 32 -21.54 -8.88 3.96
CA ILE A 32 -20.10 -8.74 4.23
C ILE A 32 -19.33 -8.57 2.92
N TYR A 33 -19.60 -9.39 1.93
CA TYR A 33 -18.93 -9.31 0.62
C TYR A 33 -19.05 -7.92 -0.01
N PHE A 34 -20.27 -7.34 -0.03
CA PHE A 34 -20.47 -6.00 -0.57
C PHE A 34 -19.92 -4.87 0.31
N SER A 35 -19.71 -5.11 1.61
CA SER A 35 -19.16 -4.11 2.53
C SER A 35 -17.63 -4.07 2.56
N LEU A 36 -16.93 -5.04 1.99
CA LEU A 36 -15.46 -5.15 2.06
C LEU A 36 -14.75 -3.92 1.48
N GLY A 37 -15.21 -3.41 0.32
CA GLY A 37 -14.65 -2.20 -0.28
C GLY A 37 -14.80 -0.99 0.63
N TYR A 38 -15.96 -0.86 1.30
CA TYR A 38 -16.23 0.22 2.24
C TYR A 38 -15.36 0.13 3.50
N ILE A 39 -15.18 -1.09 4.01
CA ILE A 39 -14.33 -1.35 5.19
C ILE A 39 -12.87 -1.04 4.86
N ALA A 40 -12.38 -1.44 3.69
CA ALA A 40 -11.01 -1.16 3.26
C ALA A 40 -10.76 0.34 3.05
N ASP A 41 -11.69 1.06 2.42
CA ASP A 41 -11.61 2.52 2.26
C ASP A 41 -11.62 3.23 3.63
N TYR A 42 -12.48 2.81 4.55
CA TYR A 42 -12.49 3.32 5.91
C TYR A 42 -11.17 3.07 6.65
N ALA A 43 -10.60 1.87 6.51
CA ALA A 43 -9.31 1.53 7.10
C ALA A 43 -8.18 2.42 6.56
N LEU A 44 -8.13 2.66 5.23
CA LEU A 44 -7.17 3.58 4.61
C LEU A 44 -7.30 5.00 5.15
N LYS A 45 -8.51 5.52 5.26
CA LYS A 45 -8.79 6.84 5.84
C LYS A 45 -8.37 6.92 7.30
N THR A 46 -8.53 5.85 8.06
CA THR A 46 -8.09 5.80 9.47
C THR A 46 -6.56 5.82 9.59
N VAL A 47 -5.86 5.07 8.74
CA VAL A 47 -4.38 5.05 8.70
C VAL A 47 -3.82 6.42 8.33
N THR A 48 -4.45 7.13 7.39
CA THR A 48 -4.00 8.45 6.95
C THR A 48 -4.55 9.60 7.80
N ALA A 49 -5.43 9.35 8.76
CA ALA A 49 -6.03 10.38 9.61
C ALA A 49 -4.94 11.16 10.39
N GLY A 50 -5.02 12.48 10.31
CA GLY A 50 -4.07 13.40 10.98
C GLY A 50 -2.75 13.62 10.24
N THR A 51 -2.50 12.94 9.11
CA THR A 51 -1.28 13.12 8.31
C THR A 51 -1.39 14.23 7.27
N GLY A 52 -2.58 14.76 7.05
CA GLY A 52 -2.85 15.74 5.98
C GLY A 52 -2.94 15.14 4.58
N ILE A 53 -2.84 13.82 4.44
CA ILE A 53 -3.04 13.07 3.19
C ILE A 53 -4.31 12.23 3.29
N ASN A 54 -4.95 11.98 2.15
CA ASN A 54 -6.06 11.05 2.05
C ASN A 54 -5.67 9.88 1.17
N ALA A 55 -6.05 8.68 1.57
CA ALA A 55 -5.98 7.49 0.73
C ALA A 55 -7.37 6.87 0.62
N GLY A 56 -7.63 6.26 -0.51
CA GLY A 56 -8.91 5.60 -0.75
C GLY A 56 -8.85 4.63 -1.93
N LEU A 57 -9.91 3.86 -2.07
CA LEU A 57 -10.16 2.96 -3.19
C LEU A 57 -11.64 2.98 -3.58
N SER A 58 -11.98 2.65 -4.82
CA SER A 58 -13.37 2.64 -5.26
C SER A 58 -14.00 1.24 -5.20
N SER A 59 -13.21 0.19 -5.28
CA SER A 59 -13.72 -1.18 -5.23
C SER A 59 -12.70 -2.16 -4.66
N LEU A 60 -13.21 -3.16 -3.94
CA LEU A 60 -12.47 -4.32 -3.49
C LEU A 60 -13.33 -5.54 -3.77
N SER A 61 -12.80 -6.50 -4.50
CA SER A 61 -13.48 -7.74 -4.85
C SER A 61 -12.61 -8.93 -4.46
N ILE A 62 -13.22 -9.91 -3.83
CA ILE A 62 -12.55 -11.18 -3.49
C ILE A 62 -13.08 -12.24 -4.43
N MET A 63 -12.18 -12.97 -5.06
CA MET A 63 -12.45 -14.12 -5.93
C MET A 63 -11.96 -15.40 -5.25
N PRO A 64 -12.77 -16.03 -4.37
CA PRO A 64 -12.30 -17.15 -3.55
C PRO A 64 -11.90 -18.38 -4.35
N SER A 65 -12.55 -18.62 -5.51
CA SER A 65 -12.24 -19.72 -6.40
C SER A 65 -10.86 -19.59 -7.08
N GLU A 66 -10.36 -18.36 -7.20
CA GLU A 66 -9.08 -18.04 -7.82
C GLU A 66 -8.01 -17.65 -6.80
N GLN A 67 -8.38 -17.59 -5.51
CA GLN A 67 -7.53 -17.11 -4.42
C GLN A 67 -6.96 -15.70 -4.69
N LYS A 68 -7.77 -14.85 -5.32
CA LYS A 68 -7.37 -13.50 -5.71
C LYS A 68 -8.22 -12.43 -5.03
N VAL A 69 -7.56 -11.30 -4.78
CA VAL A 69 -8.22 -10.05 -4.36
C VAL A 69 -7.91 -8.98 -5.40
N GLN A 70 -8.94 -8.31 -5.87
CA GLN A 70 -8.83 -7.23 -6.83
C GLN A 70 -9.19 -5.91 -6.17
N VAL A 71 -8.32 -4.91 -6.32
CA VAL A 71 -8.51 -3.53 -5.84
C VAL A 71 -8.62 -2.62 -7.04
N GLY A 72 -9.67 -1.80 -7.09
CA GLY A 72 -9.88 -0.86 -8.19
C GLY A 72 -9.75 0.60 -7.75
N ASN A 73 -9.10 1.39 -8.60
CA ASN A 73 -8.95 2.85 -8.47
C ASN A 73 -8.47 3.29 -7.08
N PHE A 74 -7.31 2.82 -6.70
CA PHE A 74 -6.63 3.29 -5.50
C PHE A 74 -5.98 4.66 -5.73
N PHE A 75 -5.97 5.50 -4.71
CA PHE A 75 -5.29 6.79 -4.75
C PHE A 75 -4.74 7.20 -3.38
N ILE A 76 -3.70 8.01 -3.40
CA ILE A 76 -3.16 8.77 -2.28
C ILE A 76 -3.04 10.22 -2.74
N THR A 77 -3.64 11.17 -2.02
CA THR A 77 -3.56 12.59 -2.37
C THR A 77 -2.26 13.25 -1.91
N ASN A 78 -1.93 14.37 -2.53
CA ASN A 78 -0.82 15.19 -2.08
C ASN A 78 -1.08 15.81 -0.70
N PRO A 79 -0.01 16.05 0.09
CA PRO A 79 -0.09 16.87 1.30
C PRO A 79 -0.51 18.31 0.99
N PRO A 80 -1.07 19.05 1.97
CA PRO A 80 -1.66 20.40 1.76
C PRO A 80 -0.72 21.44 1.13
N ASN A 81 0.60 21.29 1.32
CA ASN A 81 1.62 22.22 0.81
C ASN A 81 1.99 22.01 -0.66
N PHE A 82 1.40 21.02 -1.31
CA PHE A 82 1.60 20.69 -2.72
C PHE A 82 0.33 20.90 -3.52
N LYS A 83 0.45 20.81 -4.86
CA LYS A 83 -0.72 20.87 -5.73
C LYS A 83 -1.72 19.80 -5.35
N GLN A 84 -2.97 20.21 -5.12
CA GLN A 84 -4.04 19.31 -4.71
C GLN A 84 -4.46 18.39 -5.87
N CYS A 85 -3.91 17.20 -5.90
CA CYS A 85 -4.23 16.12 -6.83
C CYS A 85 -3.76 14.80 -6.21
N ASP A 86 -4.06 13.69 -6.87
CA ASP A 86 -3.53 12.38 -6.47
C ASP A 86 -2.01 12.36 -6.69
N ALA A 87 -1.26 12.08 -5.64
CA ALA A 87 0.19 11.91 -5.71
C ALA A 87 0.56 10.56 -6.32
N ILE A 88 -0.14 9.51 -5.90
CA ILE A 88 -0.01 8.14 -6.37
C ILE A 88 -1.41 7.62 -6.63
N ALA A 89 -1.64 7.04 -7.78
CA ALA A 89 -2.88 6.35 -8.10
C ALA A 89 -2.60 5.15 -9.02
N PHE A 90 -3.47 4.15 -8.98
CA PHE A 90 -3.47 3.08 -9.97
C PHE A 90 -4.90 2.66 -10.30
N LYS A 91 -5.08 2.12 -11.50
CA LYS A 91 -6.40 1.69 -11.97
C LYS A 91 -6.83 0.39 -11.30
N GLU A 92 -5.91 -0.54 -11.18
CA GLU A 92 -6.19 -1.89 -10.73
C GLU A 92 -4.97 -2.51 -10.06
N ALA A 93 -5.20 -3.25 -8.98
CA ALA A 93 -4.23 -4.19 -8.44
C ALA A 93 -4.90 -5.55 -8.22
N VAL A 94 -4.22 -6.60 -8.65
CA VAL A 94 -4.63 -7.98 -8.41
C VAL A 94 -3.60 -8.61 -7.47
N LEU A 95 -4.07 -9.07 -6.33
CA LEU A 95 -3.28 -9.75 -5.33
C LEU A 95 -3.50 -11.25 -5.51
N ASP A 96 -2.43 -11.99 -5.71
CA ASP A 96 -2.40 -13.44 -5.67
C ASP A 96 -1.90 -13.85 -4.28
N ALA A 97 -2.74 -14.54 -3.54
CA ALA A 97 -2.48 -14.82 -2.15
C ALA A 97 -2.81 -16.28 -1.85
N ASP A 98 -1.77 -17.11 -1.76
CA ASP A 98 -1.91 -18.42 -1.15
C ASP A 98 -2.01 -18.27 0.37
N ILE A 99 -3.20 -17.84 0.82
CA ILE A 99 -3.45 -17.54 2.24
C ILE A 99 -3.77 -18.82 2.98
N SER A 100 -2.80 -19.34 3.72
CA SER A 100 -3.05 -20.36 4.73
C SER A 100 -3.85 -19.78 5.88
N LEU A 101 -5.13 -20.14 5.98
CA LEU A 101 -6.02 -19.70 7.08
C LEU A 101 -5.42 -20.06 8.45
N SER A 102 -4.68 -21.16 8.57
CA SER A 102 -4.02 -21.55 9.83
C SER A 102 -2.92 -20.56 10.20
N ASP A 103 -2.11 -20.09 9.26
CA ASP A 103 -1.05 -19.12 9.52
C ASP A 103 -1.62 -17.73 9.84
N VAL A 104 -2.66 -17.33 9.11
CA VAL A 104 -3.38 -16.08 9.37
C VAL A 104 -3.95 -16.06 10.80
N LEU A 105 -4.61 -17.13 11.24
CA LEU A 105 -5.25 -17.18 12.55
C LEU A 105 -4.25 -17.40 13.68
N SER A 106 -3.22 -18.22 13.48
CA SER A 106 -2.27 -18.57 14.56
C SER A 106 -1.11 -17.58 14.68
N LYS A 107 -0.59 -17.08 13.56
CA LYS A 107 0.60 -16.21 13.52
C LYS A 107 0.26 -14.74 13.28
N ARG A 108 -0.99 -14.43 12.93
CA ARG A 108 -1.40 -13.09 12.46
C ARG A 108 -0.50 -12.55 11.33
N LEU A 109 -0.05 -13.46 10.48
CA LEU A 109 0.83 -13.20 9.36
C LEU A 109 0.10 -13.48 8.04
N ILE A 110 0.11 -12.49 7.17
CA ILE A 110 -0.41 -12.59 5.80
C ILE A 110 0.79 -12.58 4.86
N VAL A 111 0.94 -13.61 4.05
CA VAL A 111 1.97 -13.68 3.01
C VAL A 111 1.29 -13.55 1.65
N LEU A 112 1.69 -12.53 0.90
CA LEU A 112 1.24 -12.27 -0.46
C LEU A 112 2.37 -12.64 -1.41
N ASP A 113 2.11 -13.55 -2.34
CA ASP A 113 3.12 -14.03 -3.28
C ASP A 113 3.39 -13.00 -4.37
N GLU A 114 2.33 -12.50 -5.01
CA GLU A 114 2.46 -11.47 -6.03
C GLU A 114 1.31 -10.47 -5.95
N ILE A 115 1.64 -9.20 -6.14
CA ILE A 115 0.69 -8.13 -6.41
C ILE A 115 1.00 -7.58 -7.79
N LYS A 116 0.03 -7.63 -8.70
CA LYS A 116 0.15 -7.01 -10.02
C LYS A 116 -0.62 -5.71 -10.06
N VAL A 117 0.07 -4.60 -10.27
CA VAL A 117 -0.48 -3.24 -10.34
C VAL A 117 -0.47 -2.76 -11.77
N VAL A 118 -1.62 -2.31 -12.29
CA VAL A 118 -1.77 -1.81 -13.66
C VAL A 118 -2.20 -0.35 -13.64
N GLY A 119 -1.58 0.42 -14.53
CA GLY A 119 -1.94 1.83 -14.73
C GLY A 119 -1.51 2.72 -13.58
N LEU A 120 -0.31 2.48 -13.03
CA LEU A 120 0.30 3.35 -12.03
C LEU A 120 0.48 4.76 -12.60
N LYS A 121 -0.02 5.76 -11.86
CA LYS A 121 0.20 7.18 -12.12
C LYS A 121 0.80 7.82 -10.90
N MET A 122 1.91 8.53 -11.09
CA MET A 122 2.53 9.34 -10.05
C MET A 122 2.56 10.79 -10.47
N ASN A 123 2.11 11.68 -9.61
CA ASN A 123 2.30 13.13 -9.75
C ASN A 123 3.44 13.53 -8.82
N ILE A 124 4.58 13.90 -9.37
CA ILE A 124 5.79 14.21 -8.61
C ILE A 124 6.17 15.67 -8.82
N ASP A 125 6.17 16.44 -7.73
CA ASP A 125 6.63 17.82 -7.71
C ASP A 125 7.94 17.91 -6.93
N ILE A 126 9.03 18.21 -7.66
CA ILE A 126 10.35 18.37 -7.07
C ILE A 126 10.70 19.85 -6.99
N LYS A 127 10.87 20.33 -5.76
CA LYS A 127 11.36 21.68 -5.47
C LYS A 127 12.80 21.57 -5.00
N THR A 128 13.71 22.08 -5.81
CA THR A 128 15.13 22.13 -5.45
C THR A 128 15.58 23.56 -5.26
N GLY A 129 16.64 23.76 -4.46
CA GLY A 129 17.40 24.98 -4.50
C GLY A 129 18.07 25.19 -5.88
N ALA A 130 18.77 26.28 -6.07
CA ALA A 130 19.43 26.60 -7.35
C ALA A 130 20.51 25.56 -7.70
N GLY A 131 20.35 24.90 -8.86
CA GLY A 131 21.37 24.05 -9.47
C GLY A 131 21.10 22.55 -9.44
N LEU A 132 21.76 21.84 -10.36
CA LEU A 132 21.61 20.40 -10.58
C LEU A 132 22.09 19.56 -9.38
N SER A 133 23.11 20.05 -8.65
CA SER A 133 23.63 19.40 -7.44
C SER A 133 22.57 19.29 -6.32
N ALA A 134 21.63 20.23 -6.26
CA ALA A 134 20.53 20.19 -5.30
C ALA A 134 19.47 19.13 -5.64
N LEU A 135 19.31 18.77 -6.93
CA LEU A 135 18.46 17.65 -7.38
C LEU A 135 18.95 16.30 -6.86
N VAL A 136 20.25 16.18 -6.65
CA VAL A 136 20.93 14.93 -6.33
C VAL A 136 21.06 14.72 -4.82
N SER A 137 21.22 15.80 -4.05
CA SER A 137 21.61 15.68 -2.64
C SER A 137 20.46 15.46 -1.64
N ALA A 138 19.23 15.76 -1.94
CA ALA A 138 17.97 15.38 -1.27
C ALA A 138 16.80 16.17 -1.88
N PRO A 139 16.22 15.73 -2.97
CA PRO A 139 15.11 16.46 -3.58
C PRO A 139 13.91 16.41 -2.63
N LYS A 140 13.42 17.56 -2.22
CA LYS A 140 12.15 17.67 -1.52
C LYS A 140 11.03 17.44 -2.51
N SER A 141 10.43 16.27 -2.51
CA SER A 141 9.26 15.96 -3.33
C SER A 141 8.01 15.79 -2.46
N ASN A 142 6.85 15.93 -3.10
CA ASN A 142 5.57 15.59 -2.47
C ASN A 142 5.51 14.14 -2.00
N ILE A 143 6.13 13.19 -2.73
CA ILE A 143 6.15 11.78 -2.35
C ILE A 143 7.00 11.54 -1.09
N ASN A 144 8.16 12.24 -0.97
CA ASN A 144 8.94 12.20 0.26
C ASN A 144 8.15 12.78 1.44
N ALA A 145 7.38 13.85 1.22
CA ALA A 145 6.54 14.43 2.27
C ALA A 145 5.42 13.46 2.71
N ILE A 146 4.87 12.66 1.79
CA ILE A 146 3.93 11.57 2.13
C ILE A 146 4.64 10.52 3.01
N GLN A 147 5.83 10.09 2.62
CA GLN A 147 6.60 9.11 3.40
C GLN A 147 6.92 9.63 4.80
N GLU A 148 7.37 10.88 4.93
CA GLU A 148 7.63 11.53 6.22
C GLU A 148 6.37 11.59 7.10
N ALA A 149 5.22 11.90 6.52
CA ALA A 149 3.95 11.93 7.25
C ALA A 149 3.52 10.53 7.74
N LEU A 150 3.73 9.48 6.95
CA LEU A 150 3.49 8.11 7.37
C LEU A 150 4.46 7.65 8.47
N MET A 151 5.74 8.02 8.37
CA MET A 151 6.75 7.75 9.42
C MET A 151 6.39 8.45 10.73
N ALA A 152 5.96 9.70 10.70
CA ALA A 152 5.52 10.42 11.89
C ALA A 152 4.33 9.72 12.55
N LYS A 153 3.36 9.28 11.74
CA LYS A 153 2.21 8.51 12.22
C LYS A 153 2.59 7.18 12.85
N LEU A 154 3.56 6.48 12.25
CA LEU A 154 4.11 5.24 12.79
C LEU A 154 4.76 5.49 14.18
N GLY A 155 5.54 6.55 14.33
CA GLY A 155 6.13 6.95 15.60
C GLY A 155 5.09 7.22 16.68
N GLU A 156 4.02 7.96 16.35
CA GLU A 156 2.90 8.20 17.27
C GLU A 156 2.19 6.90 17.69
N THR A 157 2.02 5.96 16.76
CA THR A 157 1.35 4.68 17.04
C THR A 157 2.18 3.86 18.00
N LYS A 158 3.48 3.74 17.76
CA LYS A 158 4.43 3.01 18.65
C LYS A 158 4.46 3.62 20.04
N SER A 159 4.57 4.94 20.15
CA SER A 159 4.60 5.63 21.45
C SER A 159 3.32 5.44 22.27
N LYS A 160 2.16 5.44 21.61
CA LYS A 160 0.87 5.19 22.28
C LYS A 160 0.76 3.74 22.77
N GLN A 161 1.30 2.80 22.01
CA GLN A 161 1.30 1.38 22.35
C GLN A 161 2.20 1.10 23.54
N GLU A 162 3.43 1.63 23.54
CA GLU A 162 4.36 1.55 24.68
C GLU A 162 3.77 2.17 25.98
N ALA A 163 3.07 3.31 25.85
CA ALA A 163 2.40 3.94 26.98
C ALA A 163 1.21 3.10 27.52
N ALA A 164 0.49 2.42 26.64
CA ALA A 164 -0.62 1.54 27.03
C ALA A 164 -0.12 0.27 27.71
N GLU A 165 0.97 -0.32 27.25
CA GLU A 165 1.62 -1.49 27.86
C GLU A 165 2.16 -1.18 29.26
N GLN A 166 2.66 0.04 29.49
CA GLN A 166 3.12 0.49 30.83
C GLN A 166 1.99 0.70 31.82
N GLN A 167 0.75 0.96 31.37
CA GLN A 167 -0.40 1.21 32.24
C GLN A 167 -1.24 -0.04 32.55
N GLN A 168 -1.16 -1.06 31.73
CA GLN A 168 -1.84 -2.35 31.92
C GLN A 168 -0.79 -3.40 32.26
N GLY A 169 -0.63 -3.71 33.56
CA GLY A 169 0.20 -4.83 33.99
C GLY A 169 -0.23 -6.11 33.27
N GLU A 170 0.73 -6.78 32.61
CA GLU A 170 0.68 -8.15 32.05
C GLU A 170 -0.58 -8.57 31.26
N SER A 171 -1.18 -7.70 30.48
CA SER A 171 -2.03 -8.13 29.37
C SER A 171 -1.12 -8.46 28.20
N ALA A 172 -1.16 -9.70 27.71
CA ALA A 172 -0.38 -10.12 26.54
C ALA A 172 -0.48 -9.08 25.43
N PRO A 173 0.64 -8.64 24.81
CA PRO A 173 0.62 -7.64 23.77
C PRO A 173 -0.36 -8.10 22.69
N SER A 174 -1.28 -7.26 22.30
CA SER A 174 -2.22 -7.58 21.23
C SER A 174 -1.38 -7.76 19.94
N ALA A 175 -1.10 -9.02 19.60
CA ALA A 175 -0.22 -9.34 18.48
C ALA A 175 -0.76 -8.66 17.24
N GLU A 176 -0.02 -7.69 16.70
CA GLU A 176 -0.38 -6.95 15.50
C GLU A 176 -0.36 -7.85 14.28
N TRP A 177 -1.22 -7.53 13.32
CA TRP A 177 -1.19 -8.16 12.02
C TRP A 177 0.07 -7.75 11.27
N LYS A 178 0.77 -8.73 10.71
CA LYS A 178 1.97 -8.54 9.89
C LYS A 178 1.73 -9.03 8.48
N ILE A 179 2.35 -8.37 7.53
CA ILE A 179 2.21 -8.65 6.10
C ILE A 179 3.61 -8.81 5.51
N ILE A 180 3.78 -9.81 4.68
CA ILE A 180 4.94 -10.00 3.80
C ILE A 180 4.44 -9.95 2.37
N ILE A 181 5.10 -9.19 1.51
CA ILE A 181 4.85 -9.21 0.07
C ILE A 181 6.13 -9.65 -0.63
N LYS A 182 6.08 -10.81 -1.29
CA LYS A 182 7.25 -11.34 -1.99
C LYS A 182 7.58 -10.50 -3.22
N LYS A 183 6.54 -10.05 -3.96
CA LYS A 183 6.72 -9.27 -5.18
C LYS A 183 5.54 -8.37 -5.48
N ILE A 184 5.83 -7.13 -5.92
CA ILE A 184 4.85 -6.23 -6.52
C ILE A 184 5.34 -5.89 -7.93
N VAL A 185 4.55 -6.21 -8.94
CA VAL A 185 4.84 -5.88 -10.34
C VAL A 185 4.00 -4.67 -10.75
N PHE A 186 4.64 -3.66 -11.30
CA PHE A 186 3.98 -2.48 -11.83
C PHE A 186 4.07 -2.48 -13.36
N ASP A 187 2.91 -2.48 -14.00
CA ASP A 187 2.77 -2.38 -15.45
C ASP A 187 2.07 -1.07 -15.84
N ASP A 188 2.41 -0.54 -17.04
CA ASP A 188 1.85 0.72 -17.55
C ASP A 188 2.00 1.92 -16.59
N GLY A 189 3.21 2.15 -16.09
CA GLY A 189 3.50 3.27 -15.21
C GLY A 189 3.69 4.59 -15.96
N SER A 190 3.24 5.70 -15.35
CA SER A 190 3.49 7.05 -15.85
C SER A 190 3.74 8.04 -14.71
N ILE A 191 4.59 9.04 -14.99
CA ILE A 191 4.82 10.17 -14.11
C ILE A 191 4.40 11.43 -14.82
N ASP A 192 3.48 12.18 -14.22
CA ASP A 192 3.24 13.58 -14.52
C ASP A 192 4.00 14.38 -13.46
N GLY A 193 5.15 14.95 -13.83
CA GLY A 193 6.03 15.57 -12.86
C GLY A 193 6.36 17.01 -13.15
N SER A 194 6.85 17.72 -12.15
CA SER A 194 7.50 19.01 -12.33
C SER A 194 8.83 19.05 -11.59
N VAL A 195 9.80 19.71 -12.22
CA VAL A 195 11.10 20.01 -11.63
C VAL A 195 11.28 21.52 -11.69
N ASN A 196 11.29 22.18 -10.54
CA ASN A 196 11.38 23.64 -10.45
C ASN A 196 10.34 24.36 -11.33
N GLY A 197 9.10 23.83 -11.37
CA GLY A 197 7.97 24.41 -12.12
C GLY A 197 7.95 24.04 -13.62
N LYS A 198 8.94 23.35 -14.17
CA LYS A 198 8.91 22.83 -15.54
C LYS A 198 8.25 21.46 -15.55
N SER A 199 7.13 21.33 -16.27
CA SER A 199 6.38 20.09 -16.35
C SER A 199 7.03 19.07 -17.27
N LEU A 200 7.02 17.81 -16.85
CA LEU A 200 7.56 16.66 -17.56
C LEU A 200 6.57 15.50 -17.52
N LYS A 201 6.48 14.76 -18.61
CA LYS A 201 5.73 13.49 -18.66
C LYS A 201 6.68 12.37 -18.98
N VAL A 202 6.66 11.33 -18.17
CA VAL A 202 7.57 10.19 -18.29
C VAL A 202 6.77 8.90 -18.22
N ASN A 203 6.94 8.02 -19.19
CA ASN A 203 6.46 6.66 -19.10
C ASN A 203 7.51 5.83 -18.34
N ILE A 204 7.06 5.06 -17.37
CA ILE A 204 7.91 4.16 -16.60
C ILE A 204 7.77 2.77 -17.20
N PRO A 205 8.88 2.12 -17.62
CA PRO A 205 8.83 0.72 -17.99
C PRO A 205 8.34 -0.12 -16.81
N SER A 206 7.82 -1.30 -17.10
CA SER A 206 7.43 -2.26 -16.05
C SER A 206 8.62 -2.53 -15.12
N PHE A 207 8.35 -2.54 -13.82
CA PHE A 207 9.34 -2.79 -12.77
C PHE A 207 8.70 -3.59 -11.64
N ALA A 208 9.54 -4.16 -10.78
CA ALA A 208 9.08 -4.89 -9.61
C ALA A 208 9.77 -4.41 -8.34
N LEU A 209 9.02 -4.45 -7.24
CA LEU A 209 9.53 -4.38 -5.88
C LEU A 209 9.49 -5.78 -5.29
N GLU A 210 10.55 -6.19 -4.58
CA GLU A 210 10.67 -7.56 -4.09
C GLU A 210 10.99 -7.59 -2.59
N ASN A 211 10.55 -8.68 -1.93
CA ASN A 211 10.90 -9.00 -0.55
C ASN A 211 10.50 -7.95 0.49
N ILE A 212 9.34 -7.29 0.31
CA ILE A 212 8.86 -6.27 1.23
C ILE A 212 8.39 -6.92 2.53
N GLY A 213 8.92 -6.46 3.66
CA GLY A 213 8.61 -6.99 4.99
C GLY A 213 9.28 -8.34 5.34
N THR A 214 10.08 -8.95 4.44
CA THR A 214 10.67 -10.27 4.68
C THR A 214 11.74 -10.25 5.76
N ALA A 215 12.59 -9.23 5.79
CA ALA A 215 13.73 -9.13 6.72
C ALA A 215 13.30 -9.07 8.20
N LYS A 216 12.08 -8.61 8.48
CA LYS A 216 11.52 -8.45 9.84
C LYS A 216 10.50 -9.53 10.21
N GLY A 217 10.32 -10.55 9.37
CA GLY A 217 9.27 -11.54 9.57
C GLY A 217 7.86 -10.97 9.44
N GLY A 218 7.69 -9.96 8.63
CA GLY A 218 6.46 -9.22 8.34
C GLY A 218 6.47 -7.79 8.91
N GLU A 219 5.75 -6.92 8.23
CA GLU A 219 5.56 -5.50 8.59
C GLU A 219 4.09 -5.22 8.92
N THR A 220 3.85 -4.27 9.81
CA THR A 220 2.50 -3.74 10.03
C THR A 220 2.01 -3.00 8.78
N PRO A 221 0.70 -2.81 8.58
CA PRO A 221 0.17 -2.13 7.40
C PRO A 221 0.77 -0.73 7.16
N ILE A 222 1.07 0.01 8.24
CA ILE A 222 1.64 1.36 8.11
C ILE A 222 3.15 1.32 7.78
N GLU A 223 3.91 0.37 8.33
CA GLU A 223 5.30 0.13 7.96
C GLU A 223 5.42 -0.25 6.49
N LEU A 224 4.58 -1.19 6.05
CA LEU A 224 4.49 -1.63 4.67
C LEU A 224 4.15 -0.49 3.71
N ALA A 225 3.15 0.34 4.04
CA ALA A 225 2.80 1.50 3.24
C ALA A 225 3.96 2.50 3.14
N THR A 226 4.67 2.73 4.24
CA THR A 226 5.83 3.64 4.30
C THR A 226 6.97 3.13 3.43
N ASP A 227 7.25 1.82 3.46
CA ASP A 227 8.30 1.19 2.65
C ASP A 227 7.95 1.24 1.15
N ILE A 228 6.74 0.85 0.77
CA ILE A 228 6.29 0.92 -0.63
C ILE A 228 6.35 2.35 -1.17
N VAL A 229 5.82 3.34 -0.42
CA VAL A 229 5.86 4.75 -0.84
C VAL A 229 7.30 5.24 -0.97
N GLY A 230 8.20 4.85 -0.06
CA GLY A 230 9.62 5.18 -0.14
C GLY A 230 10.28 4.62 -1.39
N GLN A 231 10.03 3.37 -1.72
CA GLN A 231 10.57 2.75 -2.93
C GLN A 231 9.99 3.39 -4.21
N LEU A 232 8.70 3.71 -4.24
CA LEU A 232 8.07 4.45 -5.34
C LEU A 232 8.65 5.87 -5.48
N ALA A 233 8.97 6.54 -4.37
CA ALA A 233 9.64 7.85 -4.40
C ALA A 233 10.99 7.76 -5.10
N VAL A 234 11.78 6.72 -4.81
CA VAL A 234 13.08 6.49 -5.48
C VAL A 234 12.90 6.26 -6.97
N VAL A 235 12.03 5.32 -7.36
CA VAL A 235 11.76 4.99 -8.77
C VAL A 235 11.26 6.24 -9.51
N GLY A 236 10.28 6.92 -8.94
CA GLY A 236 9.66 8.09 -9.56
C GLY A 236 10.63 9.26 -9.72
N THR A 237 11.32 9.62 -8.66
CA THR A 237 12.29 10.73 -8.66
C THR A 237 13.44 10.45 -9.62
N THR A 238 14.00 9.24 -9.61
CA THR A 238 15.09 8.85 -10.50
C THR A 238 14.68 8.96 -11.98
N ASN A 239 13.51 8.44 -12.35
CA ASN A 239 13.03 8.52 -13.72
C ASN A 239 12.74 9.97 -14.16
N LEU A 240 12.15 10.77 -13.25
CA LEU A 240 11.86 12.18 -13.54
C LEU A 240 13.16 13.00 -13.71
N VAL A 241 14.15 12.81 -12.85
CA VAL A 241 15.47 13.46 -12.96
C VAL A 241 16.18 13.05 -14.24
N LYS A 242 16.21 11.75 -14.58
CA LYS A 242 16.78 11.26 -15.85
C LYS A 242 16.10 11.92 -17.08
N ALA A 243 14.78 12.09 -17.05
CA ALA A 243 14.04 12.74 -18.11
C ALA A 243 14.34 14.25 -18.19
N ALA A 244 14.43 14.91 -17.04
CA ALA A 244 14.81 16.33 -16.95
C ALA A 244 16.19 16.59 -17.56
N LEU A 245 17.15 15.73 -17.26
CA LEU A 245 18.53 15.81 -17.81
C LEU A 245 18.54 15.59 -19.33
N LYS A 246 17.84 14.58 -19.83
CA LYS A 246 17.72 14.31 -21.27
C LYS A 246 17.00 15.43 -22.02
N GLY A 247 16.05 16.11 -21.38
CA GLY A 247 15.31 17.25 -21.94
C GLY A 247 16.07 18.57 -21.96
N GLY A 248 17.35 18.62 -21.54
CA GLY A 248 18.16 19.83 -21.60
C GLY A 248 17.78 20.91 -20.58
N LEU A 249 17.23 20.52 -19.41
CA LEU A 249 16.99 21.45 -18.31
C LEU A 249 18.35 21.89 -17.72
N ASP A 250 18.95 22.94 -18.32
CA ASP A 250 20.12 23.69 -17.82
C ASP A 250 21.34 22.86 -17.36
N ALA A 251 21.64 21.75 -18.01
CA ALA A 251 22.95 21.12 -17.94
C ALA A 251 23.80 21.69 -19.06
N GLY A 252 24.73 22.56 -18.74
CA GLY A 252 25.84 22.90 -19.67
C GLY A 252 26.50 21.60 -20.14
N GLU A 253 27.01 21.59 -21.38
CA GLU A 253 27.50 20.41 -22.15
C GLU A 253 28.46 19.44 -21.43
N SER A 254 28.92 19.73 -20.22
CA SER A 254 29.81 18.88 -19.41
C SER A 254 29.13 18.08 -18.29
N GLY A 255 27.82 18.14 -18.17
CA GLY A 255 27.12 17.64 -16.96
C GLY A 255 26.38 16.34 -17.08
N THR A 256 26.18 15.77 -18.29
CA THR A 256 25.26 14.63 -18.49
C THR A 256 25.75 13.34 -17.82
N ASP A 257 27.03 13.02 -17.92
CA ASP A 257 27.58 11.79 -17.32
C ASP A 257 27.70 11.90 -15.79
N ALA A 258 28.14 13.07 -15.29
CA ALA A 258 28.23 13.36 -13.86
C ALA A 258 26.85 13.39 -13.23
N ALA A 259 25.84 13.90 -13.92
CA ALA A 259 24.46 13.96 -13.43
C ALA A 259 23.76 12.61 -13.47
N THR A 260 24.05 11.73 -14.44
CA THR A 260 23.55 10.35 -14.47
C THR A 260 24.16 9.54 -13.33
N ASN A 261 25.45 9.62 -13.11
CA ASN A 261 26.15 8.97 -12.00
C ASN A 261 25.68 9.51 -10.63
N ALA A 262 25.38 10.81 -10.55
CA ALA A 262 24.85 11.43 -9.35
C ALA A 262 23.39 11.03 -9.07
N ALA A 263 22.53 10.86 -10.10
CA ALA A 263 21.18 10.35 -9.95
C ALA A 263 21.18 8.87 -9.50
N GLU A 264 22.11 8.07 -10.00
CA GLU A 264 22.34 6.70 -9.53
C GLU A 264 22.90 6.66 -8.10
N GLY A 265 23.81 7.58 -7.78
CA GLY A 265 24.31 7.77 -6.42
C GLY A 265 23.22 8.18 -5.43
N ALA A 266 22.29 9.05 -5.82
CA ALA A 266 21.15 9.45 -4.99
C ALA A 266 20.14 8.30 -4.82
N ALA A 267 19.85 7.55 -5.87
CA ALA A 267 19.02 6.36 -5.79
C ALA A 267 19.63 5.31 -4.84
N ASN A 268 20.95 5.11 -4.92
CA ASN A 268 21.68 4.22 -4.02
C ASN A 268 21.73 4.76 -2.58
N ALA A 269 21.87 6.07 -2.38
CA ALA A 269 21.86 6.70 -1.06
C ALA A 269 20.47 6.57 -0.38
N VAL A 270 19.38 6.78 -1.13
CA VAL A 270 18.01 6.57 -0.62
C VAL A 270 17.76 5.09 -0.38
N GLY A 271 18.20 4.21 -1.28
CA GLY A 271 18.15 2.76 -1.07
C GLY A 271 18.93 2.30 0.16
N ASN A 272 20.09 2.87 0.42
CA ASN A 272 20.89 2.59 1.62
C ASN A 272 20.27 3.20 2.88
N THR A 273 19.64 4.37 2.80
CA THR A 273 18.91 4.99 3.91
C THR A 273 17.68 4.15 4.26
N LEU A 274 16.95 3.67 3.26
CA LEU A 274 15.85 2.72 3.46
C LEU A 274 16.35 1.40 4.07
N LYS A 275 17.47 0.85 3.56
CA LYS A 275 18.13 -0.31 4.20
C LYS A 275 18.55 -0.05 5.63
N SER A 276 19.07 1.14 5.97
CA SER A 276 19.48 1.46 7.35
C SER A 276 18.29 1.69 8.28
N LEU A 277 17.16 2.16 7.76
CA LEU A 277 15.93 2.39 8.52
C LEU A 277 15.10 1.11 8.69
N PHE A 278 15.16 0.21 7.72
CA PHE A 278 14.30 -0.97 7.64
C PHE A 278 15.05 -2.31 7.54
N GLY A 279 16.38 -2.28 7.41
CA GLY A 279 17.23 -3.46 7.22
C GLY A 279 18.29 -3.58 8.31
N ASN A 280 17.90 -4.17 9.43
CA ASN A 280 18.78 -4.93 10.33
C ASN A 280 18.10 -6.24 10.63
#